data_5d6dc535f5017b6c04a27027a87d0fa8
#
_entry.id   5d6dc535f5017b6c04a27027a87d0fa8
#
_cell.length_a   1.000
_cell.length_b   1.000
_cell.length_c   1.000
_cell.angle_alpha   90.00
_cell.angle_beta   90.00
_cell.angle_gamma   90.00
#
_symmetry.space_group_name_H-M   'P 1'
#
loop_
_entity.id
_entity.type
_entity.pdbx_description
1 polymer ?
#
loop_
_entity_poly.entity_id
_entity_poly.type
_entity_poly.pdbx_seq_one_letter_code
_entity_poly.pdbx_strand_id
1 'polypeptide(L)'
;IMANGPRNLNMLRQLNKKINLEFNFSINIKNIYDDSLSCVYGEKFSRNGKLNNCSNGIYIGGGTGIADGIVYQNQIIDLTAKKDFKKSWEIIADDGKSVEENLSLGGLSQKWNSKKIKSLESLTDLFAKAQMKDKKAEKILFSAGNAFNLLIKSRISFFKSKGHYPEKIVIGQRLGVLLNEKNHPLKNIIQKNNFKDIPIELSSNRNTAALGAAYLAINEDNYA
;
A
#
# COMPACT_ATOMS: atom_id res chain seq x y z
N ILE A 1 10.43 -12.77 -0.13
CA ILE A 1 11.17 -12.83 -1.40
C ILE A 1 10.90 -11.53 -2.13
N MET A 2 11.93 -10.73 -2.34
CA MET A 2 11.82 -9.50 -3.14
C MET A 2 11.62 -9.87 -4.61
N ALA A 3 10.55 -9.43 -5.25
CA ALA A 3 10.27 -9.72 -6.65
C ALA A 3 11.39 -9.25 -7.61
N ASN A 4 12.08 -8.17 -7.25
CA ASN A 4 13.14 -7.53 -8.03
C ASN A 4 14.44 -7.31 -7.24
N GLY A 5 14.64 -8.05 -6.15
CA GLY A 5 15.82 -7.95 -5.31
C GLY A 5 16.87 -9.02 -5.59
N PRO A 6 18.06 -8.89 -4.99
CA PRO A 6 19.10 -9.89 -5.14
C PRO A 6 18.64 -11.25 -4.58
N ARG A 7 18.84 -12.30 -5.36
CA ARG A 7 18.52 -13.68 -4.98
C ARG A 7 19.70 -14.29 -4.23
N ASN A 8 19.41 -15.19 -3.28
CA ASN A 8 20.44 -15.93 -2.52
C ASN A 8 21.41 -15.07 -1.72
N LEU A 9 21.00 -13.85 -1.33
CA LEU A 9 21.81 -12.96 -0.51
C LEU A 9 21.25 -12.93 0.92
N ASN A 10 22.08 -13.13 1.91
CA ASN A 10 21.72 -12.80 3.29
C ASN A 10 21.78 -11.26 3.45
N MET A 11 20.62 -10.65 3.22
CA MET A 11 20.50 -9.19 3.16
C MET A 11 20.83 -8.54 4.49
N LEU A 12 20.42 -9.13 5.61
CA LEU A 12 20.70 -8.64 6.95
C LEU A 12 22.20 -8.58 7.23
N ARG A 13 22.92 -9.66 6.91
CA ARG A 13 24.39 -9.72 7.07
C ARG A 13 25.10 -8.69 6.20
N GLN A 14 24.68 -8.53 4.95
CA GLN A 14 25.31 -7.56 4.03
C GLN A 14 25.02 -6.13 4.45
N LEU A 15 23.80 -5.84 4.91
CA LEU A 15 23.42 -4.53 5.39
C LEU A 15 24.22 -4.14 6.64
N ASN A 16 24.33 -5.04 7.64
CA ASN A 16 25.14 -4.81 8.83
C ASN A 16 26.60 -4.54 8.46
N LYS A 17 27.18 -5.38 7.59
CA LYS A 17 28.57 -5.19 7.13
C LYS A 17 28.76 -3.82 6.48
N LYS A 18 27.87 -3.44 5.57
CA LYS A 18 27.99 -2.19 4.82
C LYS A 18 27.83 -0.96 5.71
N ILE A 19 26.84 -0.95 6.59
CA ILE A 19 26.59 0.15 7.52
C ILE A 19 27.78 0.33 8.47
N ASN A 20 28.30 -0.75 9.05
CA ASN A 20 29.41 -0.68 9.96
C ASN A 20 30.70 -0.17 9.29
N LEU A 21 30.88 -0.47 8.00
CA LEU A 21 32.00 0.06 7.22
C LEU A 21 31.84 1.55 6.87
N GLU A 22 30.62 2.00 6.52
CA GLU A 22 30.41 3.37 6.06
C GLU A 22 30.32 4.38 7.21
N PHE A 23 29.75 3.97 8.35
CA PHE A 23 29.47 4.91 9.45
C PHE A 23 30.44 4.80 10.63
N ASN A 24 31.43 3.94 10.55
CA ASN A 24 32.47 3.75 11.57
C ASN A 24 31.94 3.54 13.01
N PHE A 25 30.74 2.96 13.14
CA PHE A 25 30.16 2.51 14.40
C PHE A 25 29.48 1.15 14.23
N SER A 26 29.41 0.38 15.30
CA SER A 26 28.81 -0.95 15.28
C SER A 26 27.31 -0.86 15.49
N ILE A 27 26.56 -1.12 14.44
CA ILE A 27 25.11 -1.41 14.51
C ILE A 27 24.89 -2.89 14.25
N ASN A 28 24.03 -3.50 15.02
CA ASN A 28 23.52 -4.84 14.78
C ASN A 28 22.02 -4.77 14.45
N ILE A 29 21.68 -4.69 13.16
CA ILE A 29 20.31 -4.77 12.70
C ILE A 29 19.89 -6.24 12.86
N LYS A 30 18.87 -6.48 13.69
CA LYS A 30 18.39 -7.83 14.00
C LYS A 30 17.39 -8.32 12.97
N ASN A 31 16.49 -7.44 12.49
CA ASN A 31 15.37 -7.81 11.62
C ASN A 31 15.22 -6.87 10.42
N ILE A 32 14.60 -7.40 9.38
CA ILE A 32 14.11 -6.63 8.21
C ILE A 32 12.61 -6.86 8.15
N TYR A 33 11.85 -5.78 8.21
CA TYR A 33 10.40 -5.82 8.18
C TYR A 33 9.87 -5.62 6.77
N ASP A 34 8.73 -6.24 6.48
CA ASP A 34 7.96 -6.01 5.26
C ASP A 34 7.45 -4.57 5.20
N ASP A 35 7.47 -3.96 4.01
CA ASP A 35 7.07 -2.55 3.84
C ASP A 35 5.59 -2.33 4.10
N SER A 36 4.72 -3.28 3.76
CA SER A 36 3.29 -3.23 4.05
C SER A 36 3.03 -3.21 5.55
N LEU A 37 3.67 -4.14 6.27
CA LEU A 37 3.57 -4.23 7.73
C LEU A 37 4.08 -2.94 8.37
N SER A 38 5.25 -2.47 7.96
CA SER A 38 5.84 -1.22 8.46
C SER A 38 4.93 -0.02 8.23
N CYS A 39 4.30 0.09 7.06
CA CYS A 39 3.35 1.17 6.78
C CYS A 39 2.13 1.14 7.72
N VAL A 40 1.55 -0.03 7.98
CA VAL A 40 0.41 -0.15 8.89
C VAL A 40 0.79 0.23 10.32
N TYR A 41 1.96 -0.23 10.79
CA TYR A 41 2.49 0.18 12.10
C TYR A 41 2.71 1.69 12.17
N GLY A 42 3.26 2.30 11.13
CA GLY A 42 3.45 3.74 11.07
C GLY A 42 2.13 4.51 11.11
N GLU A 43 1.10 4.07 10.38
CA GLU A 43 -0.24 4.70 10.44
C GLU A 43 -0.96 4.44 11.77
N LYS A 44 -0.70 3.33 12.44
CA LYS A 44 -1.35 3.00 13.71
C LYS A 44 -0.70 3.68 14.90
N PHE A 45 0.63 3.76 14.95
CA PHE A 45 1.35 4.14 16.16
C PHE A 45 2.09 5.47 16.07
N SER A 46 2.27 6.07 14.87
CA SER A 46 2.86 7.40 14.80
C SER A 46 1.85 8.49 15.19
N ARG A 47 2.36 9.61 15.73
CA ARG A 47 1.54 10.74 16.19
C ARG A 47 0.56 11.27 15.13
N ASN A 48 0.95 11.26 13.88
CA ASN A 48 0.15 11.77 12.75
C ASN A 48 -0.45 10.64 11.91
N GLY A 49 -0.42 9.41 12.38
CA GLY A 49 -0.95 8.26 11.68
C GLY A 49 -2.49 8.27 11.65
N LYS A 50 -3.05 7.98 10.50
CA LYS A 50 -4.50 8.02 10.26
C LYS A 50 -5.27 6.85 10.90
N LEU A 51 -4.57 5.77 11.25
CA LEU A 51 -5.12 4.62 11.98
C LEU A 51 -4.91 4.70 13.50
N ASN A 52 -4.35 5.80 14.03
CA ASN A 52 -3.97 5.89 15.44
C ASN A 52 -5.12 5.49 16.38
N ASN A 53 -6.26 6.13 16.31
CA ASN A 53 -7.42 5.85 17.19
C ASN A 53 -8.44 4.91 16.54
N CYS A 54 -8.01 3.98 15.69
CA CYS A 54 -8.86 3.08 14.94
C CYS A 54 -8.69 1.65 15.44
N SER A 55 -9.75 1.03 15.96
CA SER A 55 -9.70 -0.36 16.42
C SER A 55 -9.82 -1.35 15.25
N ASN A 56 -10.56 -0.98 14.20
CA ASN A 56 -10.78 -1.80 13.02
C ASN A 56 -10.57 -0.95 11.76
N GLY A 57 -9.48 -1.16 11.05
CA GLY A 57 -9.14 -0.33 9.89
C GLY A 57 -8.45 -1.08 8.77
N ILE A 58 -8.57 -0.53 7.57
CA ILE A 58 -7.89 -1.04 6.38
C ILE A 58 -6.88 0.01 5.93
N TYR A 59 -5.66 -0.43 5.68
CA TYR A 59 -4.61 0.37 5.05
C TYR A 59 -4.35 -0.10 3.62
N ILE A 60 -4.19 0.84 2.70
CA ILE A 60 -3.73 0.58 1.33
C ILE A 60 -2.65 1.59 0.98
N GLY A 61 -1.46 1.11 0.74
CA GLY A 61 -0.35 1.89 0.22
C GLY A 61 -0.11 1.58 -1.25
N GLY A 62 0.20 2.60 -2.03
CA GLY A 62 0.53 2.42 -3.44
C GLY A 62 1.83 3.12 -3.82
N GLY A 63 2.69 2.36 -4.47
CA GLY A 63 3.95 2.79 -5.04
C GLY A 63 4.20 2.03 -6.35
N THR A 64 5.36 1.39 -6.49
CA THR A 64 5.63 0.45 -7.60
C THR A 64 4.74 -0.78 -7.55
N GLY A 65 4.32 -1.20 -6.35
CA GLY A 65 3.34 -2.22 -6.05
C GLY A 65 2.23 -1.69 -5.15
N ILE A 66 1.41 -2.59 -4.62
CA ILE A 66 0.37 -2.31 -3.62
C ILE A 66 0.76 -2.99 -2.31
N ALA A 67 0.90 -2.17 -1.27
CA ALA A 67 1.03 -2.59 0.12
C ALA A 67 -0.34 -2.48 0.78
N ASP A 68 -0.81 -3.52 1.46
CA ASP A 68 -2.06 -3.42 2.22
C ASP A 68 -1.97 -4.12 3.57
N GLY A 69 -2.83 -3.73 4.49
CA GLY A 69 -2.86 -4.31 5.83
C GLY A 69 -4.15 -4.00 6.58
N ILE A 70 -4.31 -4.69 7.69
CA ILE A 70 -5.51 -4.64 8.52
C ILE A 70 -5.14 -4.37 9.96
N VAL A 71 -5.85 -3.44 10.59
CA VAL A 71 -5.96 -3.33 12.05
C VAL A 71 -7.28 -3.98 12.44
N TYR A 72 -7.26 -4.95 13.34
CA TYR A 72 -8.43 -5.64 13.86
C TYR A 72 -8.36 -5.71 15.38
N GLN A 73 -9.36 -5.17 16.06
CA GLN A 73 -9.41 -5.08 17.52
C GLN A 73 -8.12 -4.49 18.14
N ASN A 74 -7.65 -3.38 17.58
CA ASN A 74 -6.40 -2.70 17.90
C ASN A 74 -5.09 -3.45 17.57
N GLN A 75 -5.17 -4.67 17.06
CA GLN A 75 -4.01 -5.46 16.66
C GLN A 75 -3.78 -5.36 15.15
N ILE A 76 -2.53 -5.26 14.75
CA ILE A 76 -2.16 -5.34 13.34
C ILE A 76 -2.08 -6.80 12.92
N ILE A 77 -2.80 -7.15 11.86
CA ILE A 77 -2.83 -8.49 11.32
C ILE A 77 -1.71 -8.63 10.28
N ASP A 78 -0.76 -9.51 10.54
CA ASP A 78 0.24 -9.89 9.53
C ASP A 78 -0.43 -10.72 8.43
N LEU A 79 -0.71 -10.05 7.31
CA LEU A 79 -1.32 -10.69 6.15
C LEU A 79 -0.33 -11.61 5.43
N THR A 80 0.98 -11.43 5.62
CA THR A 80 1.99 -12.27 4.95
C THR A 80 2.05 -13.66 5.55
N ALA A 81 1.77 -13.79 6.84
CA ALA A 81 1.72 -15.06 7.56
C ALA A 81 0.44 -15.88 7.27
N LYS A 82 -0.62 -15.25 6.72
CA LYS A 82 -1.92 -15.89 6.47
C LYS A 82 -2.03 -16.41 5.05
N LYS A 83 -1.92 -17.75 4.87
CA LYS A 83 -2.02 -18.41 3.55
C LYS A 83 -3.37 -18.18 2.85
N ASP A 84 -4.46 -18.08 3.61
CA ASP A 84 -5.81 -17.90 3.07
C ASP A 84 -6.11 -16.46 2.63
N PHE A 85 -5.18 -15.55 2.85
CA PHE A 85 -5.35 -14.14 2.53
C PHE A 85 -4.68 -13.80 1.20
N LYS A 86 -5.49 -13.68 0.15
CA LYS A 86 -4.98 -13.31 -1.18
C LYS A 86 -4.30 -11.93 -1.14
N LYS A 87 -3.10 -11.85 -1.63
CA LYS A 87 -2.35 -10.60 -1.82
C LYS A 87 -2.88 -9.82 -3.03
N SER A 88 -2.56 -8.54 -3.13
CA SER A 88 -2.99 -7.69 -4.25
C SER A 88 -2.63 -8.25 -5.64
N TRP A 89 -1.51 -8.96 -5.75
CA TRP A 89 -1.09 -9.62 -7.00
C TRP A 89 -1.77 -10.97 -7.28
N GLU A 90 -2.47 -11.54 -6.30
CA GLU A 90 -3.22 -12.81 -6.41
C GLU A 90 -4.72 -12.59 -6.66
N ILE A 91 -5.20 -11.37 -6.43
CA ILE A 91 -6.59 -11.00 -6.72
C ILE A 91 -6.65 -10.56 -8.18
N ILE A 92 -7.37 -11.35 -9.00
CA ILE A 92 -7.50 -11.08 -10.43
C ILE A 92 -8.80 -10.32 -10.69
N ALA A 93 -8.70 -9.22 -11.43
CA ALA A 93 -9.83 -8.41 -11.88
C ALA A 93 -10.45 -8.97 -13.18
N ASP A 94 -11.58 -8.42 -13.58
CA ASP A 94 -12.34 -8.86 -14.77
C ASP A 94 -11.57 -8.75 -16.08
N ASP A 95 -10.54 -7.90 -16.14
CA ASP A 95 -9.66 -7.74 -17.28
C ASP A 95 -8.52 -8.79 -17.34
N GLY A 96 -8.55 -9.79 -16.45
CA GLY A 96 -7.55 -10.85 -16.34
C GLY A 96 -6.23 -10.42 -15.71
N LYS A 97 -6.11 -9.18 -15.24
CA LYS A 97 -4.93 -8.64 -14.57
C LYS A 97 -5.13 -8.59 -13.07
N SER A 98 -4.03 -8.64 -12.33
CA SER A 98 -4.08 -8.53 -10.88
C SER A 98 -4.52 -7.13 -10.43
N VAL A 99 -4.99 -7.05 -9.19
CA VAL A 99 -5.25 -5.76 -8.53
C VAL A 99 -4.00 -4.89 -8.53
N GLU A 100 -2.84 -5.47 -8.26
CA GLU A 100 -1.57 -4.72 -8.28
C GLU A 100 -1.25 -4.14 -9.65
N GLU A 101 -1.39 -4.91 -10.73
CA GLU A 101 -1.17 -4.43 -12.11
C GLU A 101 -2.17 -3.34 -12.52
N ASN A 102 -3.36 -3.33 -11.94
CA ASN A 102 -4.39 -2.35 -12.24
C ASN A 102 -4.27 -1.06 -11.43
N LEU A 103 -3.88 -1.15 -10.14
CA LEU A 103 -4.00 -0.06 -9.17
C LEU A 103 -2.65 0.56 -8.81
N SER A 104 -1.54 -0.19 -8.85
CA SER A 104 -0.24 0.38 -8.49
C SER A 104 0.21 1.46 -9.48
N LEU A 105 0.96 2.44 -8.99
CA LEU A 105 1.51 3.48 -9.86
C LEU A 105 2.42 2.90 -10.95
N GLY A 106 3.14 1.82 -10.62
CA GLY A 106 3.92 1.07 -11.59
C GLY A 106 3.07 0.43 -12.68
N GLY A 107 1.95 -0.20 -12.31
CA GLY A 107 1.01 -0.81 -13.23
C GLY A 107 0.30 0.22 -14.12
N LEU A 108 -0.17 1.33 -13.54
CA LEU A 108 -0.78 2.44 -14.27
C LEU A 108 0.17 3.03 -15.31
N SER A 109 1.42 3.30 -14.91
CA SER A 109 2.46 3.81 -15.82
C SER A 109 2.72 2.84 -16.98
N GLN A 110 2.77 1.53 -16.70
CA GLN A 110 2.99 0.51 -17.72
C GLN A 110 1.81 0.38 -18.70
N LYS A 111 0.57 0.49 -18.22
CA LYS A 111 -0.64 0.46 -19.06
C LYS A 111 -0.73 1.69 -19.97
N TRP A 112 -0.32 2.84 -19.48
CA TRP A 112 -0.33 4.08 -20.26
C TRP A 112 0.75 4.10 -21.31
N ASN A 113 1.99 3.86 -20.92
CA ASN A 113 3.13 3.72 -21.80
C ASN A 113 3.43 2.24 -22.01
N SER A 114 3.09 1.68 -23.16
CA SER A 114 3.44 0.29 -23.54
C SER A 114 4.97 0.01 -23.55
N LYS A 115 5.81 1.02 -23.34
CA LYS A 115 7.25 0.91 -23.09
C LYS A 115 7.47 0.62 -21.62
N LYS A 116 8.32 -0.35 -21.31
CA LYS A 116 8.66 -0.85 -19.95
C LYS A 116 9.23 0.20 -18.96
N ILE A 117 9.19 1.48 -19.28
CA ILE A 117 9.73 2.56 -18.46
C ILE A 117 8.64 3.06 -17.51
N LYS A 118 8.77 2.73 -16.24
CA LYS A 118 7.94 3.25 -15.14
C LYS A 118 8.41 4.68 -14.82
N SER A 119 7.83 5.70 -15.45
CA SER A 119 8.21 7.09 -15.21
C SER A 119 7.09 7.87 -14.53
N LEU A 120 7.46 8.84 -13.70
CA LEU A 120 6.52 9.79 -13.10
C LEU A 120 5.84 10.64 -14.18
N GLU A 121 6.55 11.01 -15.24
CA GLU A 121 6.03 11.75 -16.39
C GLU A 121 4.87 11.01 -17.07
N SER A 122 4.96 9.67 -17.16
CA SER A 122 3.90 8.82 -17.66
C SER A 122 2.61 8.91 -16.86
N LEU A 123 2.70 9.01 -15.53
CA LEU A 123 1.53 9.15 -14.66
C LEU A 123 0.92 10.54 -14.77
N THR A 124 1.75 11.58 -14.81
CA THR A 124 1.29 12.97 -14.99
C THR A 124 0.52 13.12 -16.30
N ASP A 125 1.04 12.55 -17.39
CA ASP A 125 0.37 12.57 -18.69
C ASP A 125 -0.95 11.76 -18.66
N LEU A 126 -0.95 10.55 -18.09
CA LEU A 126 -2.17 9.75 -17.90
C LEU A 126 -3.28 10.55 -17.18
N PHE A 127 -2.95 11.19 -16.07
CA PHE A 127 -3.93 11.92 -15.28
C PHE A 127 -4.40 13.20 -15.99
N ALA A 128 -3.52 13.92 -16.66
CA ALA A 128 -3.88 15.07 -17.49
C ALA A 128 -4.81 14.67 -18.64
N LYS A 129 -4.51 13.59 -19.35
CA LYS A 129 -5.35 13.06 -20.42
C LYS A 129 -6.72 12.59 -19.90
N ALA A 130 -6.76 11.96 -18.73
CA ALA A 130 -8.04 11.58 -18.12
C ALA A 130 -8.90 12.81 -17.75
N GLN A 131 -8.30 13.91 -17.30
CA GLN A 131 -9.01 15.18 -17.07
C GLN A 131 -9.57 15.75 -18.38
N MET A 132 -8.88 15.55 -19.51
CA MET A 132 -9.33 15.93 -20.84
C MET A 132 -10.32 14.93 -21.45
N LYS A 133 -10.78 13.92 -20.69
CA LYS A 133 -11.73 12.87 -21.12
C LYS A 133 -11.18 12.00 -22.26
N ASP A 134 -9.87 11.78 -22.31
CA ASP A 134 -9.28 10.79 -23.22
C ASP A 134 -9.79 9.39 -22.87
N LYS A 135 -10.40 8.71 -23.85
CA LYS A 135 -11.07 7.40 -23.64
C LYS A 135 -10.12 6.31 -23.15
N LYS A 136 -8.86 6.32 -23.60
CA LYS A 136 -7.85 5.33 -23.16
C LYS A 136 -7.49 5.58 -21.68
N ALA A 137 -7.25 6.84 -21.32
CA ALA A 137 -6.92 7.24 -19.96
C ALA A 137 -8.07 6.94 -19.00
N GLU A 138 -9.31 7.30 -19.36
CA GLU A 138 -10.50 6.99 -18.56
C GLU A 138 -10.68 5.49 -18.35
N LYS A 139 -10.49 4.66 -19.40
CA LYS A 139 -10.59 3.20 -19.29
C LYS A 139 -9.54 2.63 -18.32
N ILE A 140 -8.31 3.15 -18.35
CA ILE A 140 -7.25 2.71 -17.42
C ILE A 140 -7.62 3.08 -15.98
N LEU A 141 -8.08 4.30 -15.74
CA LEU A 141 -8.47 4.73 -14.39
C LEU A 141 -9.73 4.04 -13.88
N PHE A 142 -10.68 3.71 -14.76
CA PHE A 142 -11.84 2.91 -14.40
C PHE A 142 -11.43 1.49 -13.96
N SER A 143 -10.51 0.83 -14.68
CA SER A 143 -9.96 -0.46 -14.27
C SER A 143 -9.24 -0.37 -12.91
N ALA A 144 -8.51 0.73 -12.64
CA ALA A 144 -7.89 0.97 -11.35
C ALA A 144 -8.92 1.12 -10.22
N GLY A 145 -10.01 1.85 -10.47
CA GLY A 145 -11.10 1.97 -9.51
C GLY A 145 -11.79 0.64 -9.19
N ASN A 146 -12.02 -0.19 -10.22
CA ASN A 146 -12.56 -1.53 -10.03
C ASN A 146 -11.61 -2.44 -9.24
N ALA A 147 -10.31 -2.38 -9.52
CA ALA A 147 -9.30 -3.12 -8.77
C ALA A 147 -9.24 -2.68 -7.30
N PHE A 148 -9.33 -1.37 -7.03
CA PHE A 148 -9.46 -0.85 -5.67
C PHE A 148 -10.68 -1.43 -4.97
N ASN A 149 -11.83 -1.46 -5.63
CA ASN A 149 -13.06 -2.04 -5.10
C ASN A 149 -12.93 -3.53 -4.75
N LEU A 150 -12.30 -4.31 -5.62
CA LEU A 150 -12.06 -5.73 -5.37
C LEU A 150 -11.19 -5.93 -4.14
N LEU A 151 -10.11 -5.16 -4.00
CA LEU A 151 -9.23 -5.22 -2.85
C LEU A 151 -10.00 -4.89 -1.56
N ILE A 152 -10.70 -3.76 -1.53
CA ILE A 152 -11.48 -3.34 -0.35
C ILE A 152 -12.56 -4.37 0.01
N LYS A 153 -13.32 -4.87 -0.97
CA LYS A 153 -14.34 -5.90 -0.72
C LYS A 153 -13.73 -7.16 -0.09
N SER A 154 -12.56 -7.59 -0.58
CA SER A 154 -11.84 -8.72 0.01
C SER A 154 -11.46 -8.45 1.47
N ARG A 155 -11.00 -7.23 1.80
CA ARG A 155 -10.63 -6.85 3.17
C ARG A 155 -11.85 -6.69 4.08
N ILE A 156 -12.93 -6.09 3.59
CA ILE A 156 -14.22 -6.01 4.32
C ILE A 156 -14.78 -7.41 4.62
N SER A 157 -14.63 -8.37 3.72
CA SER A 157 -15.08 -9.74 3.93
C SER A 157 -14.39 -10.41 5.13
N PHE A 158 -13.11 -10.07 5.39
CA PHE A 158 -12.43 -10.51 6.60
C PHE A 158 -13.12 -9.99 7.87
N PHE A 159 -13.46 -8.70 7.92
CA PHE A 159 -14.18 -8.13 9.09
C PHE A 159 -15.55 -8.77 9.26
N LYS A 160 -16.31 -8.90 8.15
CA LYS A 160 -17.64 -9.51 8.18
C LYS A 160 -17.62 -10.95 8.70
N SER A 161 -16.63 -11.75 8.32
CA SER A 161 -16.47 -13.13 8.82
C SER A 161 -16.25 -13.22 10.33
N LYS A 162 -15.88 -12.08 10.95
CA LYS A 162 -15.67 -11.93 12.40
C LYS A 162 -16.81 -11.16 13.10
N GLY A 163 -17.90 -10.83 12.39
CA GLY A 163 -19.01 -10.05 12.93
C GLY A 163 -18.72 -8.56 13.09
N HIS A 164 -17.67 -8.03 12.44
CA HIS A 164 -17.22 -6.65 12.53
C HIS A 164 -17.25 -5.92 11.19
N TYR A 165 -17.03 -4.60 11.25
CA TYR A 165 -16.82 -3.75 10.08
C TYR A 165 -15.61 -2.85 10.31
N PRO A 166 -14.88 -2.45 9.26
CA PRO A 166 -13.84 -1.46 9.40
C PRO A 166 -14.45 -0.08 9.66
N GLU A 167 -13.82 0.69 10.53
CA GLU A 167 -14.20 2.06 10.88
C GLU A 167 -13.77 3.05 9.79
N LYS A 168 -12.65 2.74 9.11
CA LYS A 168 -12.12 3.57 8.03
C LYS A 168 -11.18 2.79 7.11
N ILE A 169 -10.96 3.38 5.94
CA ILE A 169 -9.94 2.98 4.96
C ILE A 169 -8.93 4.11 4.86
N VAL A 170 -7.65 3.80 5.03
CA VAL A 170 -6.56 4.77 4.86
C VAL A 170 -5.79 4.45 3.58
N ILE A 171 -5.65 5.42 2.70
CA ILE A 171 -4.80 5.30 1.51
C ILE A 171 -3.54 6.13 1.74
N GLY A 172 -2.38 5.49 1.69
CA GLY A 172 -1.10 6.09 2.02
C GLY A 172 -0.03 5.93 0.94
N GLN A 173 1.20 6.16 1.32
CA GLN A 173 2.37 6.18 0.44
C GLN A 173 2.20 7.17 -0.74
N ARG A 174 2.83 6.89 -1.87
CA ARG A 174 2.76 7.76 -3.06
C ARG A 174 1.34 7.88 -3.61
N LEU A 175 0.54 6.81 -3.53
CA LEU A 175 -0.85 6.83 -3.96
C LEU A 175 -1.67 7.80 -3.12
N GLY A 176 -1.54 7.77 -1.78
CA GLY A 176 -2.21 8.72 -0.89
C GLY A 176 -1.82 10.17 -1.17
N VAL A 177 -0.53 10.43 -1.40
CA VAL A 177 -0.05 11.77 -1.77
C VAL A 177 -0.67 12.25 -3.08
N LEU A 178 -0.68 11.42 -4.13
CA LEU A 178 -1.27 11.74 -5.43
C LEU A 178 -2.77 12.01 -5.33
N LEU A 179 -3.50 11.13 -4.67
CA LEU A 179 -4.95 11.28 -4.51
C LEU A 179 -5.33 12.53 -3.68
N ASN A 180 -4.40 13.08 -2.90
CA ASN A 180 -4.63 14.31 -2.15
C ASN A 180 -4.56 15.58 -3.02
N GLU A 181 -4.10 15.47 -4.26
CA GLU A 181 -4.15 16.58 -5.21
C GLU A 181 -5.59 16.98 -5.52
N LYS A 182 -5.79 18.30 -5.75
CA LYS A 182 -7.12 18.85 -6.05
C LYS A 182 -7.65 18.26 -7.37
N ASN A 183 -8.88 17.74 -7.33
CA ASN A 183 -9.57 17.19 -8.51
C ASN A 183 -8.87 16.03 -9.19
N HIS A 184 -8.13 15.21 -8.43
CA HIS A 184 -7.46 14.04 -8.99
C HIS A 184 -8.47 13.03 -9.59
N PRO A 185 -8.34 12.65 -10.89
CA PRO A 185 -9.38 11.87 -11.58
C PRO A 185 -9.61 10.48 -10.96
N LEU A 186 -8.56 9.79 -10.51
CA LEU A 186 -8.71 8.50 -9.84
C LEU A 186 -9.39 8.64 -8.47
N LYS A 187 -9.16 9.72 -7.73
CA LYS A 187 -9.85 10.00 -6.46
C LYS A 187 -11.37 10.03 -6.66
N ASN A 188 -11.83 10.73 -7.69
CA ASN A 188 -13.25 10.85 -8.00
C ASN A 188 -13.89 9.47 -8.30
N ILE A 189 -13.15 8.58 -8.96
CA ILE A 189 -13.61 7.21 -9.22
C ILE A 189 -13.68 6.39 -7.94
N ILE A 190 -12.64 6.45 -7.10
CA ILE A 190 -12.57 5.74 -5.82
C ILE A 190 -13.69 6.20 -4.88
N GLN A 191 -13.93 7.52 -4.78
CA GLN A 191 -14.94 8.08 -3.89
C GLN A 191 -16.39 7.79 -4.33
N LYS A 192 -16.62 7.58 -5.63
CA LYS A 192 -17.94 7.13 -6.14
C LYS A 192 -18.28 5.71 -5.76
N ASN A 193 -17.28 4.91 -5.36
CA ASN A 193 -17.49 3.55 -4.93
C ASN A 193 -18.01 3.55 -3.49
N ASN A 194 -19.29 3.36 -3.35
CA ASN A 194 -19.99 3.43 -2.06
C ASN A 194 -19.66 2.20 -1.20
N PHE A 195 -18.72 2.35 -0.24
CA PHE A 195 -18.40 1.32 0.76
C PHE A 195 -19.28 1.43 2.01
N LYS A 196 -20.58 1.73 1.85
CA LYS A 196 -21.57 1.75 2.95
C LYS A 196 -21.04 2.53 4.17
N ASP A 197 -20.80 3.81 3.99
CA ASP A 197 -20.45 4.74 5.06
C ASP A 197 -19.06 4.56 5.71
N ILE A 198 -18.19 3.71 5.12
CA ILE A 198 -16.81 3.61 5.59
C ILE A 198 -16.01 4.79 5.01
N PRO A 199 -15.55 5.74 5.84
CA PRO A 199 -14.78 6.89 5.37
C PRO A 199 -13.42 6.47 4.79
N ILE A 200 -13.04 7.12 3.70
CA ILE A 200 -11.72 6.98 3.09
C ILE A 200 -10.88 8.21 3.46
N GLU A 201 -9.82 8.00 4.20
CA GLU A 201 -8.85 9.03 4.56
C GLU A 201 -7.56 8.89 3.74
N LEU A 202 -6.98 10.03 3.35
CA LEU A 202 -5.71 10.06 2.62
C LEU A 202 -4.58 10.41 3.59
N SER A 203 -3.55 9.59 3.62
CA SER A 203 -2.31 9.88 4.34
C SER A 203 -1.27 10.47 3.39
N SER A 204 -0.81 11.65 3.70
CA SER A 204 0.30 12.33 3.00
C SER A 204 1.66 12.08 3.67
N ASN A 205 1.71 11.28 4.74
CA ASN A 205 2.94 10.99 5.46
C ASN A 205 3.86 10.09 4.62
N ARG A 206 4.96 10.66 4.13
CA ARG A 206 5.95 9.93 3.32
C ARG A 206 6.87 9.03 4.16
N ASN A 207 6.92 9.25 5.47
CA ASN A 207 7.81 8.53 6.39
C ASN A 207 7.12 7.38 7.11
N THR A 208 5.89 7.03 6.74
CA THR A 208 5.07 6.04 7.42
C THR A 208 5.78 4.70 7.59
N ALA A 209 6.41 4.18 6.53
CA ALA A 209 7.15 2.92 6.60
C ALA A 209 8.35 2.99 7.56
N ALA A 210 9.12 4.09 7.51
CA ALA A 210 10.27 4.27 8.40
C ALA A 210 9.84 4.39 9.87
N LEU A 211 8.76 5.13 10.15
CA LEU A 211 8.22 5.25 11.51
C LEU A 211 7.69 3.92 12.04
N GLY A 212 7.04 3.13 11.19
CA GLY A 212 6.56 1.81 11.58
C GLY A 212 7.69 0.81 11.80
N ALA A 213 8.71 0.82 10.95
CA ALA A 213 9.91 -0.01 11.15
C ALA A 213 10.64 0.36 12.44
N ALA A 214 10.76 1.66 12.76
CA ALA A 214 11.33 2.12 14.02
C ALA A 214 10.48 1.66 15.24
N TYR A 215 9.15 1.76 15.14
CA TYR A 215 8.26 1.27 16.18
C TYR A 215 8.43 -0.24 16.41
N LEU A 216 8.46 -1.03 15.35
CA LEU A 216 8.69 -2.48 15.42
C LEU A 216 10.03 -2.79 16.09
N ALA A 217 11.11 -2.10 15.68
CA ALA A 217 12.46 -2.32 16.23
C ALA A 217 12.55 -2.00 17.74
N ILE A 218 11.84 -0.96 18.20
CA ILE A 218 11.82 -0.57 19.63
C ILE A 218 11.02 -1.57 20.47
N ASN A 219 10.00 -2.19 19.88
CA ASN A 219 9.07 -3.06 20.58
C ASN A 219 9.27 -4.54 20.24
N GLU A 220 10.42 -4.93 19.68
CA GLU A 220 10.71 -6.31 19.27
C GLU A 220 10.44 -7.34 20.35
N ASP A 221 10.82 -7.05 21.59
CA ASP A 221 10.66 -7.97 22.72
C ASP A 221 9.20 -8.18 23.15
N ASN A 222 8.27 -7.34 22.66
CA ASN A 222 6.82 -7.46 22.92
C ASN A 222 6.07 -8.28 21.85
N TYR A 223 6.71 -8.63 20.74
CA TYR A 223 6.09 -9.32 19.60
C TYR A 223 6.82 -10.62 19.20
N ALA A 224 7.81 -11.05 19.99
CA ALA A 224 8.56 -12.28 19.79
C ALA A 224 7.84 -13.53 20.35
#